data_9c63d971bca988c089b11398b30b833a
#
_entry.id   9c63d971bca988c089b11398b30b833a
#
_cell.length_a   1.000
_cell.length_b   1.000
_cell.length_c   1.000
_cell.angle_alpha   90.00
_cell.angle_beta   90.00
_cell.angle_gamma   90.00
#
_symmetry.space_group_name_H-M   'P 1'
#
loop_
_entity.id
_entity.type
_entity.pdbx_description
1 polymer ?
#
loop_
_entity_poly.entity_id
_entity_poly.type
_entity_poly.pdbx_seq_one_letter_code
_entity_poly.pdbx_strand_id
1 'polypeptide(L)'
;MDLAKFNFEPSVITDFMQSAIIDIGDELQLCVEVGGNPDHPPLLLIMGLGSQLVFWPDSFVKGLIDAGFFVIRFDNRDIGLSSKIARPFPRFPINNVKMMLRMQVGLTNRHFPVAYNLFDMVEDTRRLLDKLALKNVYVVGASMGGMIAQILAAKYPKRVSTLGLMFTSNNKPFLPPTKPKQLQTLLSHPKTTQIDDVVAYGVWCMQRIGSPNHVDEREVERLIRLRFERSYHPRGALQHLQAILATGSIVKFDQKIKQPTIIIHGEKDGLVPSAHGRAIAKAIAHSEFHLIKDMGHDLAKPFIPTIVKLLADHYMKHA
;
A
#
# COMPACT_ATOMS: atom_id res chain seq x y z
N MET A 1 11.03 -21.12 3.05
CA MET A 1 11.39 -19.82 3.64
C MET A 1 12.41 -20.06 4.74
N ASP A 2 13.40 -19.17 4.91
CA ASP A 2 14.45 -19.35 5.92
C ASP A 2 14.39 -18.21 6.94
N LEU A 3 13.42 -18.28 7.85
CA LEU A 3 13.23 -17.27 8.91
C LEU A 3 14.32 -17.32 9.98
N ALA A 4 14.99 -18.47 10.13
CA ALA A 4 16.04 -18.66 11.15
C ALA A 4 17.27 -17.76 10.92
N LYS A 5 17.42 -17.22 9.70
CA LYS A 5 18.48 -16.25 9.38
C LYS A 5 18.23 -14.86 9.93
N PHE A 6 16.99 -14.57 10.35
CA PHE A 6 16.60 -13.27 10.85
C PHE A 6 16.18 -13.41 12.30
N ASN A 7 16.55 -12.44 13.12
CA ASN A 7 16.15 -12.43 14.52
C ASN A 7 14.72 -11.90 14.64
N PHE A 8 13.72 -12.75 14.35
CA PHE A 8 12.32 -12.42 14.56
C PHE A 8 11.96 -12.53 16.03
N GLU A 9 11.48 -11.43 16.60
CA GLU A 9 11.01 -11.33 17.97
C GLU A 9 9.49 -11.10 17.99
N PRO A 10 8.79 -11.43 19.10
CA PRO A 10 7.37 -11.11 19.23
C PRO A 10 7.10 -9.64 18.88
N SER A 11 6.08 -9.38 18.05
CA SER A 11 5.73 -8.01 17.71
C SER A 11 5.23 -7.27 18.97
N VAL A 12 5.70 -6.03 19.14
CA VAL A 12 5.21 -5.15 20.20
C VAL A 12 3.84 -4.55 19.88
N ILE A 13 3.29 -4.84 18.70
CA ILE A 13 2.03 -4.27 18.21
C ILE A 13 0.88 -5.27 18.36
N THR A 14 1.15 -6.54 18.07
CA THR A 14 0.14 -7.61 18.13
C THR A 14 0.77 -8.89 18.64
N ASP A 15 0.00 -9.72 19.33
CA ASP A 15 0.44 -10.98 19.94
C ASP A 15 0.52 -12.16 18.95
N PHE A 16 0.05 -11.99 17.72
CA PHE A 16 0.01 -13.06 16.70
C PHE A 16 1.02 -12.85 15.56
N MET A 17 1.89 -11.85 15.65
CA MET A 17 2.95 -11.57 14.67
C MET A 17 4.32 -11.55 15.32
N GLN A 18 5.35 -11.76 14.51
CA GLN A 18 6.76 -11.55 14.88
C GLN A 18 7.35 -10.48 13.97
N SER A 19 8.30 -9.69 14.50
CA SER A 19 8.89 -8.53 13.82
C SER A 19 10.40 -8.69 13.71
N ALA A 20 10.97 -8.25 12.58
CA ALA A 20 12.41 -8.13 12.39
C ALA A 20 12.76 -6.92 11.51
N ILE A 21 13.98 -6.41 11.67
CA ILE A 21 14.58 -5.47 10.71
C ILE A 21 15.45 -6.26 9.74
N ILE A 22 15.11 -6.19 8.45
CA ILE A 22 15.79 -6.96 7.40
C ILE A 22 16.58 -6.01 6.51
N ASP A 23 17.90 -6.23 6.44
CA ASP A 23 18.78 -5.57 5.49
C ASP A 23 18.53 -6.15 4.09
N ILE A 24 18.04 -5.30 3.17
CA ILE A 24 17.78 -5.66 1.78
C ILE A 24 18.91 -5.26 0.81
N GLY A 25 20.03 -4.76 1.33
CA GLY A 25 21.16 -4.23 0.57
C GLY A 25 21.02 -2.75 0.23
N ASP A 26 22.10 -2.14 -0.30
CA ASP A 26 22.20 -0.72 -0.63
C ASP A 26 21.91 0.18 0.60
N GLU A 27 22.34 -0.24 1.79
CA GLU A 27 22.14 0.46 3.07
C GLU A 27 20.64 0.63 3.43
N LEU A 28 19.75 -0.18 2.83
CA LEU A 28 18.32 -0.15 3.10
C LEU A 28 17.91 -1.31 4.00
N GLN A 29 17.18 -0.96 5.04
CA GLN A 29 16.57 -1.89 5.98
C GLN A 29 15.05 -1.70 5.96
N LEU A 30 14.32 -2.82 5.98
CA LEU A 30 12.87 -2.82 6.09
C LEU A 30 12.43 -3.46 7.40
N CYS A 31 11.49 -2.82 8.09
CA CYS A 31 10.77 -3.44 9.19
C CYS A 31 9.70 -4.37 8.63
N VAL A 32 9.80 -5.64 8.98
CA VAL A 32 8.96 -6.73 8.46
C VAL A 32 8.29 -7.43 9.62
N GLU A 33 7.02 -7.73 9.46
CA GLU A 33 6.29 -8.62 10.37
C GLU A 33 5.76 -9.83 9.63
N VAL A 34 5.79 -10.97 10.32
CA VAL A 34 5.30 -12.27 9.81
C VAL A 34 4.36 -12.91 10.82
N GLY A 35 3.35 -13.64 10.34
CA GLY A 35 2.41 -14.34 11.20
C GLY A 35 1.73 -15.51 10.49
N GLY A 36 1.25 -16.47 11.27
CA GLY A 36 0.67 -17.72 10.78
C GLY A 36 1.69 -18.85 10.70
N ASN A 37 1.28 -19.98 10.10
CA ASN A 37 2.16 -21.14 9.94
C ASN A 37 3.10 -20.95 8.73
N PRO A 38 4.43 -21.02 8.89
CA PRO A 38 5.41 -20.86 7.80
C PRO A 38 5.29 -21.88 6.66
N ASP A 39 4.62 -23.00 6.89
CA ASP A 39 4.34 -24.01 5.87
C ASP A 39 3.14 -23.68 4.98
N HIS A 40 2.35 -22.69 5.37
CA HIS A 40 1.25 -22.18 4.58
C HIS A 40 1.72 -21.29 3.41
N PRO A 41 0.89 -21.11 2.38
CA PRO A 41 1.21 -20.24 1.25
C PRO A 41 1.55 -18.80 1.70
N PRO A 42 2.68 -18.25 1.25
CA PRO A 42 3.10 -16.91 1.64
C PRO A 42 2.26 -15.84 0.95
N LEU A 43 1.72 -14.92 1.75
CA LEU A 43 0.96 -13.76 1.31
C LEU A 43 1.67 -12.48 1.76
N LEU A 44 2.09 -11.67 0.79
CA LEU A 44 2.75 -10.38 1.02
C LEU A 44 1.75 -9.24 0.94
N LEU A 45 1.69 -8.43 1.98
CA LEU A 45 0.87 -7.22 2.08
C LEU A 45 1.72 -5.97 1.84
N ILE A 46 1.37 -5.17 0.82
CA ILE A 46 2.05 -3.91 0.48
C ILE A 46 1.12 -2.73 0.77
N MET A 47 1.48 -1.92 1.75
CA MET A 47 0.66 -0.80 2.22
C MET A 47 0.76 0.44 1.31
N GLY A 48 -0.24 1.33 1.45
CA GLY A 48 -0.38 2.56 0.68
C GLY A 48 0.52 3.72 1.13
N LEU A 49 0.32 4.86 0.47
CA LEU A 49 1.05 6.10 0.65
C LEU A 49 1.08 6.54 2.13
N GLY A 50 2.27 6.76 2.64
CA GLY A 50 2.49 7.34 3.97
C GLY A 50 2.02 6.47 5.13
N SER A 51 1.55 5.26 4.89
CA SER A 51 1.00 4.38 5.92
C SER A 51 2.00 3.31 6.34
N GLN A 52 2.11 3.12 7.67
CA GLN A 52 2.91 2.07 8.27
C GLN A 52 2.19 0.72 8.20
N LEU A 53 2.90 -0.39 8.37
CA LEU A 53 2.35 -1.75 8.39
C LEU A 53 1.20 -1.93 9.42
N VAL A 54 1.17 -1.14 10.48
CA VAL A 54 0.11 -1.16 11.50
C VAL A 54 -1.27 -0.68 10.99
N PHE A 55 -1.33 -0.08 9.80
CA PHE A 55 -2.60 0.29 9.17
C PHE A 55 -3.34 -0.88 8.50
N TRP A 56 -2.72 -2.05 8.40
CA TRP A 56 -3.44 -3.28 8.15
C TRP A 56 -4.22 -3.66 9.41
N PRO A 57 -5.55 -3.59 9.45
CA PRO A 57 -6.32 -3.91 10.65
C PRO A 57 -6.01 -5.33 11.14
N ASP A 58 -5.86 -5.51 12.46
CA ASP A 58 -5.57 -6.82 13.04
C ASP A 58 -6.59 -7.89 12.63
N SER A 59 -7.87 -7.51 12.57
CA SER A 59 -8.94 -8.41 12.10
C SER A 59 -8.79 -8.84 10.63
N PHE A 60 -8.18 -7.98 9.80
CA PHE A 60 -7.89 -8.33 8.40
C PHE A 60 -6.70 -9.29 8.31
N VAL A 61 -5.60 -8.96 9.01
CA VAL A 61 -4.39 -9.81 9.04
C VAL A 61 -4.71 -11.17 9.65
N LYS A 62 -5.39 -11.19 10.80
CA LYS A 62 -5.81 -12.44 11.46
C LYS A 62 -6.76 -13.23 10.59
N GLY A 63 -7.71 -12.60 9.92
CA GLY A 63 -8.62 -13.27 8.99
C GLY A 63 -7.88 -13.96 7.83
N LEU A 64 -6.81 -13.37 7.32
CA LEU A 64 -5.96 -14.03 6.29
C LEU A 64 -5.16 -15.19 6.88
N ILE A 65 -4.64 -15.08 8.10
CA ILE A 65 -3.96 -16.18 8.81
C ILE A 65 -4.93 -17.34 9.03
N ASP A 66 -6.13 -17.05 9.52
CA ASP A 66 -7.18 -18.03 9.78
C ASP A 66 -7.69 -18.70 8.47
N ALA A 67 -7.59 -17.99 7.33
CA ALA A 67 -7.84 -18.52 5.98
C ALA A 67 -6.69 -19.40 5.43
N GLY A 68 -5.63 -19.65 6.22
CA GLY A 68 -4.55 -20.55 5.86
C GLY A 68 -3.39 -19.89 5.12
N PHE A 69 -3.16 -18.60 5.29
CA PHE A 69 -1.97 -17.93 4.75
C PHE A 69 -0.87 -17.74 5.79
N PHE A 70 0.38 -17.78 5.32
CA PHE A 70 1.50 -17.19 6.04
C PHE A 70 1.62 -15.72 5.61
N VAL A 71 1.23 -14.81 6.49
CA VAL A 71 1.11 -13.39 6.17
C VAL A 71 2.42 -12.65 6.48
N ILE A 72 2.86 -11.86 5.51
CA ILE A 72 4.04 -11.00 5.59
C ILE A 72 3.60 -9.57 5.31
N ARG A 73 3.90 -8.63 6.21
CA ARG A 73 3.68 -7.20 6.01
C ARG A 73 4.95 -6.41 6.34
N PHE A 74 5.13 -5.27 5.75
CA PHE A 74 6.33 -4.46 5.98
C PHE A 74 6.05 -2.96 5.87
N ASP A 75 6.90 -2.17 6.51
CA ASP A 75 6.95 -0.73 6.28
C ASP A 75 7.73 -0.46 4.98
N ASN A 76 7.12 0.26 4.05
CA ASN A 76 7.83 0.76 2.88
C ASN A 76 8.98 1.69 3.30
N ARG A 77 10.00 1.91 2.42
CA ARG A 77 11.03 2.93 2.66
C ARG A 77 10.40 4.25 3.11
N ASP A 78 11.09 5.02 3.92
CA ASP A 78 10.66 6.30 4.51
C ASP A 78 9.53 6.23 5.53
N ILE A 79 8.93 5.08 5.77
CA ILE A 79 7.80 4.92 6.67
C ILE A 79 8.14 3.97 7.82
N GLY A 80 7.49 4.17 8.98
CA GLY A 80 7.61 3.31 10.16
C GLY A 80 9.05 3.15 10.62
N LEU A 81 9.48 1.93 10.84
CA LEU A 81 10.84 1.60 11.29
C LEU A 81 11.80 1.24 10.14
N SER A 82 11.34 1.30 8.90
CA SER A 82 12.20 1.14 7.72
C SER A 82 13.10 2.35 7.50
N SER A 83 14.19 2.18 6.73
CA SER A 83 15.18 3.21 6.42
C SER A 83 14.53 4.49 5.90
N LYS A 84 15.08 5.62 6.34
CA LYS A 84 14.69 6.96 5.89
C LYS A 84 15.70 7.45 4.86
N ILE A 85 15.20 7.82 3.67
CA ILE A 85 16.04 8.26 2.56
C ILE A 85 16.44 9.72 2.77
N ALA A 86 17.69 9.90 3.21
CA ALA A 86 18.27 11.23 3.34
C ALA A 86 18.67 11.77 1.96
N ARG A 87 17.86 12.65 1.40
CA ARG A 87 18.26 13.47 0.25
C ARG A 87 18.23 14.94 0.63
N PRO A 88 19.20 15.75 0.15
CA PRO A 88 19.13 17.20 0.26
C PRO A 88 17.83 17.70 -0.35
N PHE A 89 17.25 18.74 0.23
CA PHE A 89 16.12 19.42 -0.42
C PHE A 89 16.55 19.92 -1.80
N PRO A 90 15.72 19.73 -2.84
CA PRO A 90 16.01 20.32 -4.13
C PRO A 90 16.09 21.84 -4.01
N ARG A 91 16.97 22.47 -4.79
CA ARG A 91 17.16 23.93 -4.80
C ARG A 91 15.85 24.71 -4.96
N PHE A 92 14.89 24.12 -5.68
CA PHE A 92 13.53 24.67 -5.85
C PHE A 92 12.50 23.67 -5.36
N PRO A 93 11.41 24.12 -4.69
CA PRO A 93 10.34 23.25 -4.24
C PRO A 93 9.70 22.49 -5.41
N ILE A 94 9.44 21.20 -5.20
CA ILE A 94 8.71 20.38 -6.19
C ILE A 94 7.23 20.78 -6.14
N ASN A 95 6.70 21.21 -7.27
CA ASN A 95 5.29 21.56 -7.38
C ASN A 95 4.44 20.32 -7.66
N ASN A 96 3.91 19.70 -6.58
CA ASN A 96 3.10 18.49 -6.65
C ASN A 96 1.80 18.70 -7.44
N VAL A 97 1.17 19.88 -7.36
CA VAL A 97 -0.05 20.19 -8.12
C VAL A 97 0.24 20.18 -9.62
N LYS A 98 1.35 20.79 -10.04
CA LYS A 98 1.80 20.73 -11.44
C LYS A 98 2.04 19.28 -11.88
N MET A 99 2.69 18.48 -11.04
CA MET A 99 2.91 17.05 -11.35
C MET A 99 1.60 16.28 -11.47
N MET A 100 0.61 16.52 -10.58
CA MET A 100 -0.72 15.91 -10.66
C MET A 100 -1.43 16.25 -11.97
N LEU A 101 -1.47 17.52 -12.34
CA LEU A 101 -2.11 17.97 -13.58
C LEU A 101 -1.44 17.36 -14.82
N ARG A 102 -0.12 17.31 -14.85
CA ARG A 102 0.64 16.67 -15.93
C ARG A 102 0.33 15.18 -16.04
N MET A 103 0.31 14.47 -14.91
CA MET A 103 -0.04 13.04 -14.85
C MET A 103 -1.46 12.81 -15.36
N GLN A 104 -2.42 13.66 -14.97
CA GLN A 104 -3.82 13.57 -15.38
C GLN A 104 -4.02 13.62 -16.89
N VAL A 105 -3.19 14.37 -17.60
CA VAL A 105 -3.21 14.47 -19.06
C VAL A 105 -2.16 13.58 -19.77
N GLY A 106 -1.53 12.66 -19.03
CA GLY A 106 -0.59 11.68 -19.59
C GLY A 106 0.82 12.20 -19.84
N LEU A 107 1.17 13.38 -19.32
CA LEU A 107 2.52 13.93 -19.46
C LEU A 107 3.47 13.32 -18.43
N THR A 108 4.70 13.04 -18.84
CA THR A 108 5.74 12.48 -17.96
C THR A 108 6.25 13.52 -16.93
N ASN A 109 6.56 13.03 -15.73
CA ASN A 109 7.16 13.80 -14.64
C ASN A 109 8.59 13.34 -14.29
N ARG A 110 9.22 12.52 -15.14
CA ARG A 110 10.55 11.94 -14.88
C ARG A 110 11.67 12.97 -14.69
N HIS A 111 11.48 14.20 -15.17
CA HIS A 111 12.45 15.30 -15.04
C HIS A 111 12.39 16.00 -13.70
N PHE A 112 11.38 15.75 -12.86
CA PHE A 112 11.33 16.31 -11.51
C PHE A 112 12.35 15.60 -10.60
N PRO A 113 13.11 16.34 -9.76
CA PRO A 113 14.18 15.80 -8.93
C PRO A 113 13.63 15.15 -7.64
N VAL A 114 12.79 14.14 -7.79
CA VAL A 114 12.22 13.36 -6.67
C VAL A 114 13.28 12.45 -6.05
N ALA A 115 13.06 12.04 -4.80
CA ALA A 115 14.00 11.18 -4.08
C ALA A 115 14.12 9.79 -4.71
N TYR A 116 13.00 9.23 -5.11
CA TYR A 116 12.83 7.93 -5.76
C TYR A 116 11.46 7.86 -6.43
N ASN A 117 11.18 6.78 -7.12
CA ASN A 117 9.92 6.50 -7.77
C ASN A 117 9.39 5.11 -7.38
N LEU A 118 8.23 4.68 -7.90
CA LEU A 118 7.67 3.38 -7.55
C LEU A 118 8.51 2.20 -8.05
N PHE A 119 9.34 2.37 -9.09
CA PHE A 119 10.22 1.29 -9.55
C PHE A 119 11.31 0.99 -8.51
N ASP A 120 11.80 2.00 -7.80
CA ASP A 120 12.75 1.81 -6.69
C ASP A 120 12.09 1.02 -5.54
N MET A 121 10.82 1.32 -5.22
CA MET A 121 10.06 0.59 -4.19
C MET A 121 9.72 -0.85 -4.60
N VAL A 122 9.54 -1.10 -5.90
CA VAL A 122 9.42 -2.46 -6.45
C VAL A 122 10.69 -3.25 -6.26
N GLU A 123 11.87 -2.62 -6.47
CA GLU A 123 13.15 -3.29 -6.22
C GLU A 123 13.36 -3.61 -4.73
N ASP A 124 12.90 -2.75 -3.82
CA ASP A 124 12.91 -3.07 -2.38
C ASP A 124 12.08 -4.32 -2.09
N THR A 125 10.87 -4.35 -2.63
CA THR A 125 9.97 -5.51 -2.46
C THR A 125 10.59 -6.78 -3.02
N ARG A 126 11.18 -6.72 -4.21
CA ARG A 126 11.88 -7.84 -4.83
C ARG A 126 13.05 -8.34 -3.97
N ARG A 127 13.88 -7.40 -3.48
CA ARG A 127 15.01 -7.73 -2.61
C ARG A 127 14.57 -8.33 -1.28
N LEU A 128 13.47 -7.83 -0.70
CA LEU A 128 12.86 -8.43 0.48
C LEU A 128 12.47 -9.90 0.22
N LEU A 129 11.80 -10.18 -0.90
CA LEU A 129 11.45 -11.55 -1.29
C LEU A 129 12.69 -12.43 -1.46
N ASP A 130 13.80 -11.89 -2.01
CA ASP A 130 15.07 -12.61 -2.14
C ASP A 130 15.68 -12.93 -0.78
N LYS A 131 15.73 -11.95 0.14
CA LYS A 131 16.25 -12.15 1.50
C LYS A 131 15.46 -13.20 2.26
N LEU A 132 14.12 -13.19 2.15
CA LEU A 132 13.25 -14.19 2.76
C LEU A 132 13.24 -15.55 2.03
N ALA A 133 14.03 -15.70 0.95
CA ALA A 133 14.06 -16.88 0.09
C ALA A 133 12.67 -17.31 -0.44
N LEU A 134 11.78 -16.31 -0.67
CA LEU A 134 10.44 -16.52 -1.20
C LEU A 134 10.48 -16.47 -2.74
N LYS A 135 10.16 -17.57 -3.39
CA LYS A 135 10.24 -17.69 -4.87
C LYS A 135 8.98 -17.21 -5.56
N ASN A 136 7.82 -17.50 -5.00
CA ASN A 136 6.51 -17.22 -5.60
C ASN A 136 5.50 -16.96 -4.46
N VAL A 137 4.88 -15.77 -4.44
CA VAL A 137 4.02 -15.33 -3.35
C VAL A 137 2.68 -14.82 -3.88
N TYR A 138 1.64 -14.93 -3.07
CA TYR A 138 0.43 -14.15 -3.26
C TYR A 138 0.71 -12.71 -2.80
N VAL A 139 0.42 -11.71 -3.65
CA VAL A 139 0.69 -10.31 -3.33
C VAL A 139 -0.63 -9.56 -3.24
N VAL A 140 -0.86 -8.90 -2.11
CA VAL A 140 -2.00 -7.99 -1.93
C VAL A 140 -1.47 -6.58 -1.70
N GLY A 141 -1.85 -5.65 -2.58
CA GLY A 141 -1.46 -4.25 -2.48
C GLY A 141 -2.65 -3.32 -2.33
N ALA A 142 -2.55 -2.39 -1.36
CA ALA A 142 -3.55 -1.36 -1.11
C ALA A 142 -3.08 0.01 -1.63
N SER A 143 -3.91 0.71 -2.42
CA SER A 143 -3.63 2.06 -2.91
C SER A 143 -2.26 2.14 -3.63
N MET A 144 -1.30 2.96 -3.18
CA MET A 144 0.08 2.97 -3.70
C MET A 144 0.72 1.57 -3.70
N GLY A 145 0.46 0.76 -2.66
CA GLY A 145 0.95 -0.62 -2.59
C GLY A 145 0.40 -1.49 -3.72
N GLY A 146 -0.82 -1.22 -4.19
CA GLY A 146 -1.39 -1.85 -5.37
C GLY A 146 -0.68 -1.45 -6.67
N MET A 147 -0.18 -0.21 -6.77
CA MET A 147 0.65 0.21 -7.91
C MET A 147 2.01 -0.49 -7.90
N ILE A 148 2.62 -0.64 -6.72
CA ILE A 148 3.87 -1.41 -6.54
C ILE A 148 3.64 -2.87 -6.94
N ALA A 149 2.56 -3.49 -6.47
CA ALA A 149 2.21 -4.87 -6.76
C ALA A 149 1.98 -5.12 -8.27
N GLN A 150 1.30 -4.20 -8.98
CA GLN A 150 1.11 -4.25 -10.43
C GLN A 150 2.47 -4.24 -11.18
N ILE A 151 3.37 -3.33 -10.82
CA ILE A 151 4.69 -3.25 -11.45
C ILE A 151 5.53 -4.49 -11.12
N LEU A 152 5.47 -4.98 -9.86
CA LEU A 152 6.18 -6.18 -9.42
C LEU A 152 5.74 -7.41 -10.24
N ALA A 153 4.43 -7.64 -10.36
CA ALA A 153 3.86 -8.75 -11.11
C ALA A 153 4.26 -8.70 -12.60
N ALA A 154 4.28 -7.51 -13.19
CA ALA A 154 4.65 -7.33 -14.59
C ALA A 154 6.15 -7.48 -14.86
N LYS A 155 7.03 -6.99 -13.96
CA LYS A 155 8.50 -7.05 -14.11
C LYS A 155 9.07 -8.40 -13.67
N TYR A 156 8.47 -9.00 -12.66
CA TYR A 156 8.96 -10.23 -12.02
C TYR A 156 7.86 -11.31 -11.96
N PRO A 157 7.34 -11.75 -13.13
CA PRO A 157 6.14 -12.60 -13.17
C PRO A 157 6.31 -13.95 -12.45
N LYS A 158 7.55 -14.43 -12.29
CA LYS A 158 7.84 -15.67 -11.55
C LYS A 158 7.82 -15.49 -10.03
N ARG A 159 7.71 -14.25 -9.54
CA ARG A 159 7.71 -13.92 -8.09
C ARG A 159 6.30 -13.78 -7.53
N VAL A 160 5.30 -13.67 -8.38
CA VAL A 160 3.90 -13.44 -7.99
C VAL A 160 3.04 -14.57 -8.54
N SER A 161 2.39 -15.33 -7.66
CA SER A 161 1.46 -16.40 -8.04
C SER A 161 0.10 -15.84 -8.44
N THR A 162 -0.47 -15.03 -7.56
CA THR A 162 -1.76 -14.36 -7.74
C THR A 162 -1.67 -12.94 -7.18
N LEU A 163 -2.55 -12.06 -7.65
CA LEU A 163 -2.49 -10.63 -7.36
C LEU A 163 -3.83 -10.13 -6.83
N GLY A 164 -3.82 -9.53 -5.63
CA GLY A 164 -4.94 -8.82 -5.03
C GLY A 164 -4.68 -7.30 -5.05
N LEU A 165 -5.57 -6.55 -5.66
CA LEU A 165 -5.45 -5.10 -5.80
C LEU A 165 -6.62 -4.41 -5.13
N MET A 166 -6.36 -3.60 -4.09
CA MET A 166 -7.41 -2.95 -3.31
C MET A 166 -7.36 -1.44 -3.48
N PHE A 167 -8.50 -0.82 -3.85
CA PHE A 167 -8.71 0.63 -4.00
C PHE A 167 -7.50 1.38 -4.57
N THR A 168 -6.97 0.88 -5.69
CA THR A 168 -5.74 1.35 -6.33
C THR A 168 -5.97 1.91 -7.74
N SER A 169 -4.91 2.38 -8.37
CA SER A 169 -4.91 2.99 -9.70
C SER A 169 -3.76 2.45 -10.55
N ASN A 170 -3.92 2.55 -11.86
CA ASN A 170 -2.81 2.45 -12.82
C ASN A 170 -2.40 3.81 -13.41
N ASN A 171 -2.93 4.90 -12.87
CA ASN A 171 -2.70 6.27 -13.33
C ASN A 171 -2.93 6.43 -14.86
N LYS A 172 -3.92 5.73 -15.41
CA LYS A 172 -4.33 5.94 -16.80
C LYS A 172 -4.78 7.40 -16.96
N PRO A 173 -4.27 8.12 -18.00
CA PRO A 173 -4.69 9.48 -18.27
C PRO A 173 -6.21 9.63 -18.43
N PHE A 174 -6.72 10.80 -18.09
CA PHE A 174 -8.13 11.19 -18.22
C PHE A 174 -9.13 10.37 -17.40
N LEU A 175 -8.68 9.57 -16.43
CA LEU A 175 -9.60 8.99 -15.44
C LEU A 175 -10.14 10.10 -14.51
N PRO A 176 -11.32 9.90 -13.88
CA PRO A 176 -11.85 10.87 -12.92
C PRO A 176 -10.80 11.21 -11.85
N PRO A 177 -10.48 12.47 -11.62
CA PRO A 177 -9.52 12.86 -10.60
C PRO A 177 -10.05 12.60 -9.19
N THR A 178 -9.15 12.63 -8.20
CA THR A 178 -9.52 12.69 -6.77
C THR A 178 -10.56 13.78 -6.55
N LYS A 179 -11.64 13.45 -5.83
CA LYS A 179 -12.70 14.43 -5.53
C LYS A 179 -12.17 15.59 -4.66
N PRO A 180 -12.70 16.81 -4.81
CA PRO A 180 -12.15 18.01 -4.12
C PRO A 180 -12.02 17.86 -2.60
N LYS A 181 -13.00 17.24 -1.94
CA LYS A 181 -12.99 17.00 -0.48
C LYS A 181 -11.83 16.09 -0.07
N GLN A 182 -11.54 15.03 -0.84
CA GLN A 182 -10.44 14.10 -0.58
C GLN A 182 -9.09 14.64 -1.05
N LEU A 183 -9.06 15.47 -2.10
CA LEU A 183 -7.82 16.11 -2.57
C LEU A 183 -7.18 16.98 -1.47
N GLN A 184 -7.99 17.61 -0.63
CA GLN A 184 -7.49 18.38 0.51
C GLN A 184 -6.59 17.55 1.44
N THR A 185 -6.87 16.24 1.63
CA THR A 185 -6.05 15.37 2.49
C THR A 185 -4.65 15.10 1.92
N LEU A 186 -4.47 15.22 0.62
CA LEU A 186 -3.17 15.08 -0.05
C LEU A 186 -2.35 16.38 -0.07
N LEU A 187 -3.01 17.54 0.09
CA LEU A 187 -2.40 18.87 -0.02
C LEU A 187 -2.25 19.58 1.32
N SER A 188 -2.90 19.08 2.38
CA SER A 188 -2.84 19.65 3.72
C SER A 188 -1.82 18.90 4.60
N HIS A 189 -1.55 19.47 5.75
CA HIS A 189 -0.67 18.90 6.78
C HIS A 189 -1.19 19.27 8.18
N PRO A 190 -0.74 18.61 9.25
CA PRO A 190 -1.06 18.99 10.63
C PRO A 190 -0.63 20.43 10.90
N LYS A 191 -1.30 21.10 11.85
CA LYS A 191 -0.98 22.48 12.25
C LYS A 191 0.43 22.59 12.82
N THR A 192 0.81 21.63 13.65
CA THR A 192 2.15 21.49 14.22
C THR A 192 2.60 20.02 14.16
N THR A 193 3.82 19.75 14.63
CA THR A 193 4.34 18.39 14.78
C THR A 193 3.99 17.76 16.14
N GLN A 194 3.17 18.42 16.97
CA GLN A 194 2.71 17.86 18.24
C GLN A 194 1.71 16.74 17.99
N ILE A 195 1.75 15.71 18.86
CA ILE A 195 0.94 14.49 18.68
C ILE A 195 -0.55 14.77 18.54
N ASP A 196 -1.10 15.71 19.31
CA ASP A 196 -2.53 16.00 19.29
C ASP A 196 -2.97 16.67 17.96
N ASP A 197 -2.14 17.55 17.40
CA ASP A 197 -2.40 18.13 16.07
C ASP A 197 -2.29 17.08 14.96
N VAL A 198 -1.34 16.14 15.08
CA VAL A 198 -1.17 15.04 14.14
C VAL A 198 -2.35 14.08 14.22
N VAL A 199 -2.83 13.77 15.43
CA VAL A 199 -4.01 12.94 15.65
C VAL A 199 -5.26 13.60 15.08
N ALA A 200 -5.51 14.87 15.43
CA ALA A 200 -6.67 15.61 14.91
C ALA A 200 -6.66 15.66 13.36
N TYR A 201 -5.50 15.89 12.76
CA TYR A 201 -5.35 15.87 11.31
C TYR A 201 -5.62 14.48 10.72
N GLY A 202 -5.13 13.42 11.35
CA GLY A 202 -5.34 12.06 10.87
C GLY A 202 -6.80 11.62 10.94
N VAL A 203 -7.50 11.94 12.04
CA VAL A 203 -8.95 11.71 12.17
C VAL A 203 -9.70 12.49 11.08
N TRP A 204 -9.36 13.77 10.90
CA TRP A 204 -9.92 14.61 9.83
C TRP A 204 -9.70 14.01 8.43
N CYS A 205 -8.54 13.41 8.16
CA CYS A 205 -8.28 12.70 6.91
C CYS A 205 -9.19 11.48 6.76
N MET A 206 -9.25 10.62 7.79
CA MET A 206 -10.05 9.38 7.73
C MET A 206 -11.54 9.64 7.58
N GLN A 207 -12.09 10.69 8.20
CA GLN A 207 -13.48 11.13 7.99
C GLN A 207 -13.77 11.54 6.54
N ARG A 208 -12.74 11.89 5.75
CA ARG A 208 -12.89 12.30 4.35
C ARG A 208 -12.68 11.18 3.37
N ILE A 209 -11.71 10.31 3.62
CA ILE A 209 -11.35 9.24 2.68
C ILE A 209 -11.99 7.90 3.05
N GLY A 210 -12.30 7.67 4.31
CA GLY A 210 -12.86 6.43 4.82
C GLY A 210 -14.29 6.18 4.39
N SER A 211 -14.79 5.01 4.73
CA SER A 211 -16.14 4.54 4.45
C SER A 211 -17.17 5.38 5.20
N PRO A 212 -18.11 6.03 4.51
CA PRO A 212 -19.14 6.82 5.19
C PRO A 212 -19.89 6.00 6.24
N ASN A 213 -20.10 6.59 7.41
CA ASN A 213 -20.76 5.97 8.58
C ASN A 213 -20.04 4.77 9.22
N HIS A 214 -18.81 4.44 8.77
CA HIS A 214 -18.06 3.30 9.29
C HIS A 214 -16.65 3.68 9.80
N VAL A 215 -16.34 4.97 9.89
CA VAL A 215 -15.10 5.46 10.49
C VAL A 215 -15.23 5.41 12.00
N ASP A 216 -14.48 4.51 12.64
CA ASP A 216 -14.35 4.44 14.10
C ASP A 216 -13.27 5.45 14.54
N GLU A 217 -13.68 6.64 14.94
CA GLU A 217 -12.75 7.73 15.30
C GLU A 217 -11.81 7.36 16.44
N ARG A 218 -12.29 6.61 17.44
CA ARG A 218 -11.46 6.18 18.59
C ARG A 218 -10.35 5.23 18.13
N GLU A 219 -10.70 4.30 17.26
CA GLU A 219 -9.71 3.37 16.70
C GLU A 219 -8.71 4.10 15.78
N VAL A 220 -9.18 5.04 14.97
CA VAL A 220 -8.32 5.89 14.13
C VAL A 220 -7.37 6.71 15.01
N GLU A 221 -7.85 7.34 16.08
CA GLU A 221 -7.02 8.08 17.03
C GLU A 221 -5.95 7.17 17.65
N ARG A 222 -6.34 5.99 18.14
CA ARG A 222 -5.42 5.00 18.72
C ARG A 222 -4.32 4.62 17.73
N LEU A 223 -4.68 4.32 16.48
CA LEU A 223 -3.73 3.92 15.42
C LEU A 223 -2.78 5.07 15.05
N ILE A 224 -3.26 6.32 15.04
CA ILE A 224 -2.40 7.46 14.73
C ILE A 224 -1.43 7.74 15.86
N ARG A 225 -1.85 7.63 17.14
CA ARG A 225 -0.95 7.73 18.30
C ARG A 225 0.13 6.64 18.24
N LEU A 226 -0.28 5.39 18.07
CA LEU A 226 0.66 4.26 17.90
C LEU A 226 1.66 4.50 16.76
N ARG A 227 1.19 4.93 15.60
CA ARG A 227 2.05 5.26 14.46
C ARG A 227 3.02 6.39 14.77
N PHE A 228 2.56 7.44 15.47
CA PHE A 228 3.38 8.59 15.85
C PHE A 228 4.51 8.15 16.79
N GLU A 229 4.16 7.43 17.85
CA GLU A 229 5.11 6.90 18.85
C GLU A 229 6.10 5.92 18.22
N ARG A 230 5.62 5.08 17.31
CA ARG A 230 6.47 4.12 16.60
C ARG A 230 7.48 4.81 15.67
N SER A 231 7.07 5.78 14.90
CA SER A 231 7.97 6.58 14.04
C SER A 231 7.19 7.70 13.33
N TYR A 232 7.39 8.93 13.71
CA TYR A 232 6.83 10.09 13.03
C TYR A 232 7.81 10.65 11.98
N HIS A 233 7.52 10.41 10.69
CA HIS A 233 8.34 10.89 9.57
C HIS A 233 7.46 11.49 8.45
N PRO A 234 6.91 12.72 8.61
CA PRO A 234 5.96 13.30 7.67
C PRO A 234 6.55 13.50 6.27
N ARG A 235 7.88 13.70 6.16
CA ARG A 235 8.58 13.81 4.87
C ARG A 235 8.40 12.53 4.02
N GLY A 236 8.35 11.36 4.63
CA GLY A 236 8.16 10.10 3.91
C GLY A 236 6.84 10.03 3.15
N ALA A 237 5.75 10.53 3.74
CA ALA A 237 4.46 10.60 3.05
C ALA A 237 4.52 11.50 1.81
N LEU A 238 5.21 12.65 1.91
CA LEU A 238 5.44 13.55 0.78
C LEU A 238 6.28 12.88 -0.33
N GLN A 239 7.36 12.16 0.06
CA GLN A 239 8.22 11.45 -0.89
C GLN A 239 7.46 10.32 -1.59
N HIS A 240 6.57 9.59 -0.89
CA HIS A 240 5.67 8.61 -1.51
C HIS A 240 4.74 9.24 -2.54
N LEU A 241 4.11 10.38 -2.23
CA LEU A 241 3.28 11.11 -3.20
C LEU A 241 4.09 11.48 -4.44
N GLN A 242 5.28 12.02 -4.24
CA GLN A 242 6.19 12.39 -5.34
C GLN A 242 6.63 11.17 -6.16
N ALA A 243 6.84 10.01 -5.51
CA ALA A 243 7.17 8.76 -6.20
C ALA A 243 6.04 8.30 -7.13
N ILE A 244 4.78 8.37 -6.66
CA ILE A 244 3.59 8.07 -7.49
C ILE A 244 3.56 9.02 -8.70
N LEU A 245 3.67 10.32 -8.46
CA LEU A 245 3.55 11.34 -9.49
C LEU A 245 4.68 11.28 -10.53
N ALA A 246 5.91 10.97 -10.09
CA ALA A 246 7.07 10.82 -10.97
C ALA A 246 6.98 9.54 -11.83
N THR A 247 6.42 8.46 -11.27
CA THR A 247 6.19 7.21 -12.00
C THR A 247 5.18 7.40 -13.13
N GLY A 248 4.10 8.16 -12.87
CA GLY A 248 3.04 8.40 -13.84
C GLY A 248 2.21 7.15 -14.16
N SER A 249 1.77 7.02 -15.41
CA SER A 249 0.92 5.90 -15.86
C SER A 249 1.69 4.58 -15.93
N ILE A 250 1.09 3.52 -15.36
CA ILE A 250 1.61 2.15 -15.35
C ILE A 250 0.77 1.18 -16.21
N VAL A 251 -0.16 1.68 -17.02
CA VAL A 251 -1.03 0.86 -17.90
C VAL A 251 -0.24 -0.14 -18.74
N LYS A 252 0.94 0.23 -19.24
CA LYS A 252 1.80 -0.67 -20.02
C LYS A 252 2.34 -1.87 -19.23
N PHE A 253 2.37 -1.76 -17.90
CA PHE A 253 2.72 -2.87 -17.01
C PHE A 253 1.50 -3.77 -16.80
N ASP A 254 0.32 -3.22 -16.57
CA ASP A 254 -0.92 -3.99 -16.41
C ASP A 254 -1.15 -4.94 -17.59
N GLN A 255 -0.92 -4.46 -18.81
CA GLN A 255 -1.04 -5.26 -20.04
C GLN A 255 -0.07 -6.45 -20.12
N LYS A 256 0.95 -6.49 -19.26
CA LYS A 256 1.93 -7.60 -19.17
C LYS A 256 1.62 -8.56 -18.04
N ILE A 257 0.70 -8.24 -17.14
CA ILE A 257 0.31 -9.09 -16.03
C ILE A 257 -0.46 -10.29 -16.58
N LYS A 258 0.03 -11.49 -16.26
CA LYS A 258 -0.58 -12.76 -16.65
C LYS A 258 -1.14 -13.52 -15.44
N GLN A 259 -0.77 -13.11 -14.25
CA GLN A 259 -1.21 -13.72 -13.02
C GLN A 259 -2.71 -13.53 -12.82
N PRO A 260 -3.42 -14.52 -12.29
CA PRO A 260 -4.78 -14.35 -11.82
C PRO A 260 -4.86 -13.13 -10.90
N THR A 261 -5.77 -12.22 -11.17
CA THR A 261 -5.83 -10.93 -10.49
C THR A 261 -7.25 -10.64 -10.02
N ILE A 262 -7.39 -10.33 -8.72
CA ILE A 262 -8.63 -9.81 -8.16
C ILE A 262 -8.46 -8.33 -7.83
N ILE A 263 -9.45 -7.51 -8.21
CA ILE A 263 -9.49 -6.08 -7.94
C ILE A 263 -10.69 -5.79 -7.05
N ILE A 264 -10.47 -5.24 -5.88
CA ILE A 264 -11.50 -4.88 -4.90
C ILE A 264 -11.50 -3.36 -4.73
N HIS A 265 -12.66 -2.72 -4.90
CA HIS A 265 -12.74 -1.27 -4.86
C HIS A 265 -14.00 -0.79 -4.13
N GLY A 266 -13.88 0.31 -3.39
CA GLY A 266 -15.02 0.91 -2.70
C GLY A 266 -15.87 1.76 -3.65
N GLU A 267 -17.20 1.63 -3.55
CA GLU A 267 -18.13 2.46 -4.31
C GLU A 267 -18.03 3.94 -3.94
N LYS A 268 -17.80 4.23 -2.67
CA LYS A 268 -17.72 5.60 -2.12
C LYS A 268 -16.29 6.18 -2.12
N ASP A 269 -15.33 5.45 -2.67
CA ASP A 269 -13.96 5.94 -2.76
C ASP A 269 -13.89 7.24 -3.59
N GLY A 270 -13.60 8.33 -2.91
CA GLY A 270 -13.42 9.65 -3.53
C GLY A 270 -11.96 10.04 -3.66
N LEU A 271 -11.03 9.32 -3.01
CA LEU A 271 -9.60 9.54 -3.14
C LEU A 271 -9.08 8.94 -4.45
N VAL A 272 -9.42 7.69 -4.69
CA VAL A 272 -9.20 6.98 -5.95
C VAL A 272 -10.55 6.47 -6.45
N PRO A 273 -11.28 7.22 -7.29
CA PRO A 273 -12.60 6.80 -7.75
C PRO A 273 -12.61 5.40 -8.38
N SER A 274 -13.69 4.63 -8.19
CA SER A 274 -13.78 3.22 -8.63
C SER A 274 -13.56 3.00 -10.14
N ALA A 275 -13.66 4.06 -10.94
CA ALA A 275 -13.28 4.04 -12.35
C ALA A 275 -11.81 3.62 -12.58
N HIS A 276 -10.92 3.88 -11.60
CA HIS A 276 -9.52 3.44 -11.64
C HIS A 276 -9.41 1.92 -11.55
N GLY A 277 -10.13 1.28 -10.61
CA GLY A 277 -10.20 -0.18 -10.51
C GLY A 277 -10.77 -0.82 -11.77
N ARG A 278 -11.82 -0.22 -12.36
CA ARG A 278 -12.38 -0.68 -13.65
C ARG A 278 -11.38 -0.53 -14.81
N ALA A 279 -10.55 0.52 -14.79
CA ALA A 279 -9.51 0.71 -15.80
C ALA A 279 -8.40 -0.34 -15.68
N ILE A 280 -8.03 -0.75 -14.46
CA ILE A 280 -7.10 -1.86 -14.22
C ILE A 280 -7.73 -3.16 -14.74
N ALA A 281 -8.99 -3.45 -14.39
CA ALA A 281 -9.69 -4.65 -14.83
C ALA A 281 -9.78 -4.77 -16.37
N LYS A 282 -9.88 -3.64 -17.06
CA LYS A 282 -9.83 -3.62 -18.54
C LYS A 282 -8.43 -3.85 -19.11
N ALA A 283 -7.39 -3.52 -18.35
CA ALA A 283 -5.99 -3.62 -18.80
C ALA A 283 -5.37 -4.99 -18.53
N ILE A 284 -5.79 -5.67 -17.45
CA ILE A 284 -5.31 -7.00 -17.05
C ILE A 284 -6.31 -8.05 -17.57
N ALA A 285 -5.86 -8.86 -18.50
CA ALA A 285 -6.67 -9.98 -18.98
C ALA A 285 -6.94 -10.97 -17.83
N HIS A 286 -8.13 -11.56 -17.81
CA HIS A 286 -8.55 -12.55 -16.80
C HIS A 286 -8.57 -12.05 -15.36
N SER A 287 -8.79 -10.73 -15.15
CA SER A 287 -8.99 -10.17 -13.82
C SER A 287 -10.47 -10.20 -13.39
N GLU A 288 -10.70 -10.32 -12.09
CA GLU A 288 -12.01 -10.22 -11.44
C GLU A 288 -12.13 -8.84 -10.78
N PHE A 289 -13.26 -8.14 -10.98
CA PHE A 289 -13.52 -6.83 -10.37
C PHE A 289 -14.71 -6.88 -9.42
N HIS A 290 -14.47 -6.52 -8.15
CA HIS A 290 -15.47 -6.47 -7.10
C HIS A 290 -15.63 -5.05 -6.58
N LEU A 291 -16.84 -4.51 -6.70
CA LEU A 291 -17.22 -3.22 -6.15
C LEU A 291 -17.95 -3.43 -4.82
N ILE A 292 -17.36 -2.95 -3.73
CA ILE A 292 -17.98 -3.05 -2.40
C ILE A 292 -18.85 -1.83 -2.16
N LYS A 293 -20.14 -2.06 -2.00
CA LYS A 293 -21.12 -1.00 -1.73
C LYS A 293 -20.78 -0.30 -0.41
N ASP A 294 -20.95 1.03 -0.37
CA ASP A 294 -20.73 1.92 0.77
C ASP A 294 -19.29 1.97 1.30
N MET A 295 -18.36 1.21 0.76
CA MET A 295 -16.95 1.24 1.13
C MET A 295 -16.25 2.48 0.54
N GLY A 296 -15.43 3.15 1.36
CA GLY A 296 -14.54 4.25 0.99
C GLY A 296 -13.13 3.79 0.59
N HIS A 297 -12.11 4.61 0.92
CA HIS A 297 -10.69 4.31 0.71
C HIS A 297 -10.03 3.75 1.97
N ASP A 298 -10.62 2.71 2.55
CA ASP A 298 -10.18 2.11 3.81
C ASP A 298 -10.57 0.63 3.90
N LEU A 299 -10.17 0.00 5.01
CA LEU A 299 -10.57 -1.35 5.42
C LEU A 299 -11.44 -1.27 6.67
N ALA A 300 -12.61 -0.63 6.57
CA ALA A 300 -13.53 -0.53 7.69
C ALA A 300 -14.04 -1.91 8.13
N LYS A 301 -14.18 -2.11 9.45
CA LYS A 301 -14.51 -3.39 10.10
C LYS A 301 -15.63 -4.19 9.42
N PRO A 302 -16.78 -3.59 8.99
CA PRO A 302 -17.88 -4.35 8.39
C PRO A 302 -17.53 -5.02 7.06
N PHE A 303 -16.53 -4.51 6.33
CA PHE A 303 -16.17 -5.03 5.00
C PHE A 303 -15.07 -6.09 5.05
N ILE A 304 -14.31 -6.15 6.16
CA ILE A 304 -13.16 -7.05 6.31
C ILE A 304 -13.51 -8.52 6.04
N PRO A 305 -14.58 -9.11 6.62
CA PRO A 305 -14.89 -10.52 6.36
C PRO A 305 -15.14 -10.82 4.89
N THR A 306 -15.85 -9.93 4.20
CA THR A 306 -16.10 -10.06 2.76
C THR A 306 -14.82 -9.96 1.95
N ILE A 307 -13.93 -9.01 2.28
CA ILE A 307 -12.68 -8.81 1.56
C ILE A 307 -11.74 -10.01 1.77
N VAL A 308 -11.60 -10.49 3.02
CA VAL A 308 -10.80 -11.70 3.33
C VAL A 308 -11.31 -12.90 2.55
N LYS A 309 -12.64 -13.13 2.54
CA LYS A 309 -13.25 -14.23 1.79
C LYS A 309 -12.95 -14.12 0.30
N LEU A 310 -13.13 -12.96 -0.31
CA LEU A 310 -12.86 -12.74 -1.73
C LEU A 310 -11.40 -13.03 -2.09
N LEU A 311 -10.45 -12.57 -1.27
CA LEU A 311 -9.02 -12.81 -1.46
C LEU A 311 -8.68 -14.30 -1.32
N ALA A 312 -9.21 -14.96 -0.28
CA ALA A 312 -8.97 -16.39 -0.04
C ALA A 312 -9.57 -17.29 -1.13
N ASP A 313 -10.83 -17.04 -1.52
CA ASP A 313 -11.50 -17.78 -2.59
C ASP A 313 -10.76 -17.63 -3.93
N HIS A 314 -10.30 -16.41 -4.24
CA HIS A 314 -9.52 -16.14 -5.45
C HIS A 314 -8.20 -16.92 -5.46
N TYR A 315 -7.47 -16.92 -4.32
CA TYR A 315 -6.25 -17.71 -4.20
C TYR A 315 -6.54 -19.20 -4.40
N MET A 316 -7.50 -19.75 -3.66
CA MET A 316 -7.83 -21.21 -3.72
C MET A 316 -8.26 -21.67 -5.10
N LYS A 317 -8.89 -20.78 -5.88
CA LYS A 317 -9.28 -21.07 -7.28
C LYS A 317 -8.08 -21.18 -8.22
N HIS A 318 -6.94 -20.57 -7.88
CA HIS A 318 -5.77 -20.42 -8.76
C HIS A 318 -4.46 -20.97 -8.16
N ALA A 319 -4.52 -21.63 -6.99
CA ALA A 319 -3.39 -22.26 -6.30
C ALA A 319 -2.89 -23.54 -7.01
#